data_c0eaf2e7a38e9531eea1c4a4aed68d19
#
_entry.id   c0eaf2e7a38e9531eea1c4a4aed68d19
#
_cell.length_a   1.000
_cell.length_b   1.000
_cell.length_c   1.000
_cell.angle_alpha   90.00
_cell.angle_beta   90.00
_cell.angle_gamma   90.00
#
_symmetry.space_group_name_H-M   'P 1'
#
loop_
_entity.id
_entity.type
_entity.pdbx_description
1 polymer ?
#
loop_
_entity_poly.entity_id
_entity_poly.type
_entity_poly.pdbx_seq_one_letter_code
_entity_poly.pdbx_strand_id
1 'polypeptide(L)'
;MSFLLYDSSNTPIGQYTSDDRGYVYIEDLEAGRYYLRELENEGYVPDTQKKTVYVKSGETTEVEWENTPITGQIQITKTSADYNSMNGWPAGTPIPNTVFEIYNDRTGKLVDTIKTDKNGVAVSKPLPLGRYKIVEAQAAEFYGLDKTPIQVELEFAGQIVKTAMTNKSLYTNVSIKKTGYVEVMPGQSIRYDFSGIANNSTTSLTSFYWRDALPTQAVRLDMFTTA
;
A
#
# COMPACT_ATOMS: atom_id res chain seq x y z
N MET A 1 -8.34 -20.55 20.80
CA MET A 1 -9.76 -20.48 21.17
C MET A 1 -10.00 -21.34 22.40
N SER A 2 -10.86 -20.90 23.33
CA SER A 2 -11.15 -21.69 24.54
C SER A 2 -12.64 -21.99 24.64
N PHE A 3 -12.95 -23.17 25.16
CA PHE A 3 -14.30 -23.70 25.25
C PHE A 3 -14.57 -24.27 26.63
N LEU A 4 -15.83 -24.13 27.12
CA LEU A 4 -16.33 -24.82 28.28
C LEU A 4 -17.22 -25.99 27.84
N LEU A 5 -16.94 -27.16 28.39
CA LEU A 5 -17.77 -28.35 28.25
C LEU A 5 -18.69 -28.48 29.48
N TYR A 6 -19.94 -28.80 29.23
CA TYR A 6 -20.96 -29.05 30.25
C TYR A 6 -21.56 -30.43 30.05
N ASP A 7 -21.93 -31.06 31.19
CA ASP A 7 -22.69 -32.29 31.17
C ASP A 7 -24.18 -32.10 30.80
N SER A 8 -24.94 -33.19 30.78
CA SER A 8 -26.38 -33.17 30.48
C SER A 8 -27.21 -32.38 31.49
N SER A 9 -26.70 -32.15 32.69
CA SER A 9 -27.30 -31.34 33.77
C SER A 9 -26.91 -29.87 33.68
N ASN A 10 -26.16 -29.47 32.62
CA ASN A 10 -25.64 -28.14 32.44
C ASN A 10 -24.59 -27.69 33.48
N THR A 11 -23.91 -28.66 34.10
CA THR A 11 -22.79 -28.42 35.00
C THR A 11 -21.48 -28.36 34.20
N PRO A 12 -20.62 -27.33 34.36
CA PRO A 12 -19.35 -27.29 33.69
C PRO A 12 -18.41 -28.39 34.20
N ILE A 13 -17.86 -29.18 33.30
CA ILE A 13 -16.98 -30.32 33.60
C ILE A 13 -15.55 -30.15 33.09
N GLY A 14 -15.30 -29.19 32.24
CA GLY A 14 -13.94 -28.91 31.76
C GLY A 14 -13.84 -27.66 30.91
N GLN A 15 -12.63 -27.09 30.86
CA GLN A 15 -12.25 -26.03 29.93
C GLN A 15 -11.14 -26.55 29.06
N TYR A 16 -11.26 -26.31 27.74
CA TYR A 16 -10.35 -26.82 26.73
C TYR A 16 -9.94 -25.70 25.81
N THR A 17 -8.68 -25.71 25.36
CA THR A 17 -8.14 -24.67 24.46
C THR A 17 -7.63 -25.35 23.20
N SER A 18 -7.90 -24.72 22.05
CA SER A 18 -7.41 -25.21 20.75
C SER A 18 -5.89 -25.10 20.63
N ASP A 19 -5.32 -26.06 19.94
CA ASP A 19 -3.92 -26.03 19.50
C ASP A 19 -3.68 -25.00 18.38
N ASP A 20 -2.44 -24.90 17.88
CA ASP A 20 -2.04 -23.96 16.80
C ASP A 20 -2.73 -24.25 15.46
N ARG A 21 -3.33 -25.43 15.30
CA ARG A 21 -4.08 -25.84 14.10
C ARG A 21 -5.58 -25.62 14.26
N GLY A 22 -6.02 -25.15 15.43
CA GLY A 22 -7.42 -24.90 15.74
C GLY A 22 -8.18 -26.11 16.25
N TYR A 23 -7.52 -27.24 16.59
CA TYR A 23 -8.18 -28.43 17.11
C TYR A 23 -8.24 -28.44 18.62
N VAL A 24 -9.34 -28.95 19.15
CA VAL A 24 -9.54 -29.31 20.56
C VAL A 24 -9.87 -30.79 20.62
N TYR A 25 -9.10 -31.54 21.38
CA TYR A 25 -9.36 -32.95 21.62
C TYR A 25 -9.83 -33.12 23.08
N ILE A 26 -10.96 -33.82 23.26
CA ILE A 26 -11.54 -34.13 24.52
C ILE A 26 -11.71 -35.67 24.58
N GLU A 27 -10.92 -36.32 25.41
CA GLU A 27 -10.86 -37.77 25.54
C GLU A 27 -11.64 -38.24 26.76
N ASP A 28 -11.91 -39.51 26.84
CA ASP A 28 -12.52 -40.23 27.99
C ASP A 28 -13.91 -39.70 28.42
N LEU A 29 -14.71 -39.23 27.46
CA LEU A 29 -16.10 -38.87 27.72
C LEU A 29 -17.00 -40.09 27.67
N GLU A 30 -17.85 -40.25 28.67
CA GLU A 30 -18.91 -41.26 28.64
C GLU A 30 -19.92 -40.98 27.55
N ALA A 31 -20.58 -42.01 27.01
CA ALA A 31 -21.62 -41.82 26.04
C ALA A 31 -22.79 -41.01 26.65
N GLY A 32 -23.19 -39.93 25.96
CA GLY A 32 -24.22 -39.05 26.51
C GLY A 32 -24.37 -37.73 25.76
N ARG A 33 -25.21 -36.89 26.34
CA ARG A 33 -25.45 -35.54 25.84
C ARG A 33 -24.60 -34.53 26.58
N TYR A 34 -23.89 -33.69 25.86
CA TYR A 34 -23.05 -32.62 26.36
C TYR A 34 -23.41 -31.29 25.73
N TYR A 35 -22.97 -30.18 26.32
CA TYR A 35 -23.08 -28.86 25.74
C TYR A 35 -21.69 -28.22 25.68
N LEU A 36 -21.36 -27.61 24.56
CA LEU A 36 -20.12 -26.90 24.34
C LEU A 36 -20.40 -25.41 24.16
N ARG A 37 -19.71 -24.57 24.87
CA ARG A 37 -19.78 -23.10 24.71
C ARG A 37 -18.40 -22.52 24.50
N GLU A 38 -18.29 -21.66 23.53
CA GLU A 38 -17.07 -20.87 23.33
C GLU A 38 -16.93 -19.83 24.45
N LEU A 39 -15.70 -19.62 24.92
CA LEU A 39 -15.33 -18.48 25.75
C LEU A 39 -14.96 -17.28 24.85
N GLU A 40 -15.14 -16.10 25.43
CA GLU A 40 -14.74 -14.86 24.74
C GLU A 40 -13.27 -14.91 24.34
N ASN A 41 -12.98 -14.61 23.06
CA ASN A 41 -11.64 -14.56 22.50
C ASN A 41 -11.39 -13.19 21.92
N GLU A 42 -10.25 -12.61 22.24
CA GLU A 42 -9.85 -11.30 21.73
C GLU A 42 -9.80 -11.30 20.19
N GLY A 43 -10.36 -10.26 19.57
CA GLY A 43 -10.37 -10.09 18.12
C GLY A 43 -11.49 -10.83 17.38
N TYR A 44 -12.38 -11.54 18.08
CA TYR A 44 -13.53 -12.22 17.50
C TYR A 44 -14.85 -11.80 18.14
N VAL A 45 -15.92 -11.85 17.35
CA VAL A 45 -17.28 -11.64 17.88
C VAL A 45 -17.64 -12.80 18.78
N PRO A 46 -18.00 -12.58 20.08
CA PRO A 46 -18.31 -13.67 20.98
C PRO A 46 -19.56 -14.44 20.52
N ASP A 47 -19.46 -15.77 20.37
CA ASP A 47 -20.62 -16.66 20.25
C ASP A 47 -21.00 -17.19 21.64
N THR A 48 -22.05 -16.62 22.20
CA THR A 48 -22.55 -16.99 23.54
C THR A 48 -23.46 -18.22 23.55
N GLN A 49 -23.75 -18.79 22.38
CA GLN A 49 -24.64 -19.95 22.25
C GLN A 49 -23.94 -21.23 22.68
N LYS A 50 -24.73 -22.18 23.21
CA LYS A 50 -24.27 -23.53 23.49
C LYS A 50 -24.67 -24.46 22.35
N LYS A 51 -23.70 -25.20 21.82
CA LYS A 51 -23.95 -26.28 20.87
C LYS A 51 -24.18 -27.58 21.65
N THR A 52 -25.24 -28.30 21.30
CA THR A 52 -25.49 -29.63 21.87
C THR A 52 -24.68 -30.66 21.11
N VAL A 53 -23.99 -31.53 21.86
CA VAL A 53 -23.13 -32.58 21.31
C VAL A 53 -23.58 -33.91 21.89
N TYR A 54 -23.71 -34.93 21.06
CA TYR A 54 -24.03 -36.30 21.48
C TYR A 54 -22.81 -37.19 21.25
N VAL A 55 -22.24 -37.69 22.34
CA VAL A 55 -21.11 -38.63 22.31
C VAL A 55 -21.66 -40.05 22.34
N LYS A 56 -21.18 -40.89 21.41
CA LYS A 56 -21.52 -42.31 21.36
C LYS A 56 -20.34 -43.15 21.81
N SER A 57 -20.64 -44.31 22.43
CA SER A 57 -19.59 -45.21 22.91
C SER A 57 -18.75 -45.74 21.75
N GLY A 58 -17.40 -45.56 21.87
CA GLY A 58 -16.42 -46.06 20.89
C GLY A 58 -16.36 -45.28 19.60
N GLU A 59 -17.04 -44.10 19.49
CA GLU A 59 -17.01 -43.25 18.34
C GLU A 59 -16.42 -41.87 18.67
N THR A 60 -15.76 -41.25 17.71
CA THR A 60 -15.38 -39.82 17.77
C THR A 60 -16.53 -38.96 17.24
N THR A 61 -16.94 -37.95 17.98
CA THR A 61 -17.90 -36.95 17.54
C THR A 61 -17.15 -35.67 17.20
N GLU A 62 -17.28 -35.22 15.93
CA GLU A 62 -16.66 -33.99 15.46
C GLU A 62 -17.64 -32.82 15.55
N VAL A 63 -17.16 -31.66 15.99
CA VAL A 63 -17.91 -30.40 16.06
C VAL A 63 -17.12 -29.30 15.42
N GLU A 64 -17.65 -28.67 14.39
CA GLU A 64 -17.07 -27.50 13.76
C GLU A 64 -17.56 -26.22 14.43
N TRP A 65 -16.66 -25.27 14.61
CA TRP A 65 -16.95 -23.95 15.18
C TRP A 65 -16.28 -22.86 14.33
N GLU A 66 -17.10 -21.96 13.78
CA GLU A 66 -16.63 -20.83 12.99
C GLU A 66 -16.71 -19.54 13.79
N ASN A 67 -15.65 -18.75 13.77
CA ASN A 67 -15.58 -17.47 14.46
C ASN A 67 -15.51 -16.31 13.48
N THR A 68 -16.31 -15.27 13.76
CA THR A 68 -16.32 -14.05 12.97
C THR A 68 -15.30 -13.06 13.55
N PRO A 69 -14.23 -12.68 12.82
CA PRO A 69 -13.29 -11.70 13.32
C PRO A 69 -13.93 -10.32 13.46
N ILE A 70 -13.54 -9.60 14.49
CA ILE A 70 -13.84 -8.18 14.64
C ILE A 70 -12.97 -7.43 13.67
N THR A 71 -13.56 -6.53 12.87
CA THR A 71 -12.86 -5.85 11.76
C THR A 71 -12.97 -4.33 11.83
N GLY A 72 -11.99 -3.67 11.24
CA GLY A 72 -11.97 -2.26 10.90
C GLY A 72 -11.52 -2.06 9.45
N GLN A 73 -11.38 -0.80 9.04
CA GLN A 73 -10.92 -0.42 7.70
C GLN A 73 -9.83 0.64 7.77
N ILE A 74 -9.03 0.72 6.71
CA ILE A 74 -7.98 1.73 6.53
C ILE A 74 -8.38 2.61 5.35
N GLN A 75 -8.41 3.92 5.55
CA GLN A 75 -8.64 4.92 4.52
C GLN A 75 -7.36 5.72 4.28
N ILE A 76 -6.95 5.83 3.02
CA ILE A 76 -5.82 6.63 2.59
C ILE A 76 -6.32 7.79 1.73
N THR A 77 -5.81 8.99 2.01
CA THR A 77 -6.00 10.16 1.14
C THR A 77 -4.68 10.51 0.48
N LYS A 78 -4.66 10.62 -0.84
CA LYS A 78 -3.47 10.94 -1.65
C LYS A 78 -3.61 12.27 -2.34
N THR A 79 -2.61 13.15 -2.14
CA THR A 79 -2.60 14.49 -2.75
C THR A 79 -1.24 14.86 -3.32
N SER A 80 -1.20 15.85 -4.22
CA SER A 80 0.03 16.39 -4.77
C SER A 80 0.79 17.20 -3.72
N ALA A 81 2.10 16.95 -3.58
CA ALA A 81 2.97 17.69 -2.67
C ALA A 81 3.33 19.09 -3.21
N ASP A 82 3.28 19.28 -4.53
CA ASP A 82 3.72 20.47 -5.25
C ASP A 82 2.85 20.74 -6.48
N TYR A 83 3.16 21.83 -7.20
CA TYR A 83 2.55 22.09 -8.49
C TYR A 83 3.12 21.12 -9.52
N ASN A 84 2.26 20.35 -10.17
CA ASN A 84 2.65 19.43 -11.23
C ASN A 84 2.54 20.10 -12.60
N SER A 85 3.68 20.44 -13.20
CA SER A 85 3.74 21.11 -14.49
C SER A 85 3.33 20.23 -15.68
N MET A 86 3.29 18.90 -15.51
CA MET A 86 2.92 17.94 -16.56
C MET A 86 1.40 17.92 -16.80
N ASN A 87 0.61 18.10 -15.75
CA ASN A 87 -0.86 18.07 -15.84
C ASN A 87 -1.55 19.36 -15.37
N GLY A 88 -0.78 20.35 -14.87
CA GLY A 88 -1.28 21.64 -14.42
C GLY A 88 -1.93 21.63 -13.03
N TRP A 89 -1.78 20.56 -12.25
CA TRP A 89 -2.42 20.44 -10.96
C TRP A 89 -1.64 21.15 -9.84
N PRO A 90 -2.29 22.00 -9.04
CA PRO A 90 -1.65 22.64 -7.91
C PRO A 90 -1.37 21.67 -6.74
N ALA A 91 -0.50 22.08 -5.82
CA ALA A 91 -0.30 21.39 -4.56
C ALA A 91 -1.63 21.19 -3.83
N GLY A 92 -1.78 20.02 -3.16
CA GLY A 92 -3.00 19.63 -2.47
C GLY A 92 -4.07 19.01 -3.36
N THR A 93 -3.92 19.02 -4.69
CA THR A 93 -4.88 18.34 -5.60
C THR A 93 -4.92 16.84 -5.31
N PRO A 94 -6.13 16.24 -5.19
CA PRO A 94 -6.28 14.80 -5.05
C PRO A 94 -5.66 14.03 -6.21
N ILE A 95 -4.92 12.95 -5.90
CA ILE A 95 -4.27 12.11 -6.90
C ILE A 95 -5.03 10.79 -7.05
N PRO A 96 -5.73 10.56 -8.16
CA PRO A 96 -6.36 9.27 -8.45
C PRO A 96 -5.35 8.25 -8.96
N ASN A 97 -5.77 6.97 -8.98
CA ASN A 97 -5.03 5.86 -9.59
C ASN A 97 -3.69 5.48 -8.91
N THR A 98 -3.40 6.00 -7.73
CA THR A 98 -2.28 5.51 -6.92
C THR A 98 -2.66 4.18 -6.29
N VAL A 99 -1.79 3.18 -6.38
CA VAL A 99 -2.01 1.83 -5.83
C VAL A 99 -1.20 1.65 -4.55
N PHE A 100 -1.87 1.12 -3.53
CA PHE A 100 -1.26 0.78 -2.25
C PHE A 100 -1.45 -0.70 -1.95
N GLU A 101 -0.42 -1.30 -1.37
CA GLU A 101 -0.43 -2.63 -0.80
C GLU A 101 -0.46 -2.54 0.73
N ILE A 102 -1.35 -3.31 1.35
CA ILE A 102 -1.52 -3.39 2.80
C ILE A 102 -1.04 -4.76 3.27
N TYR A 103 -0.10 -4.76 4.18
CA TYR A 103 0.49 -5.97 4.75
C TYR A 103 0.14 -6.06 6.24
N ASN A 104 -0.15 -7.27 6.70
CA ASN A 104 -0.18 -7.54 8.14
C ASN A 104 1.25 -7.41 8.69
N ASP A 105 1.47 -6.49 9.64
CA ASP A 105 2.82 -6.14 10.11
C ASP A 105 3.51 -7.30 10.85
N ARG A 106 2.74 -8.16 11.53
CA ARG A 106 3.27 -9.31 12.26
C ARG A 106 3.71 -10.45 11.34
N THR A 107 2.93 -10.75 10.30
CA THR A 107 3.15 -11.92 9.43
C THR A 107 3.86 -11.57 8.13
N GLY A 108 3.94 -10.27 7.78
CA GLY A 108 4.44 -9.82 6.49
C GLY A 108 3.53 -10.17 5.29
N LYS A 109 2.36 -10.78 5.52
CA LYS A 109 1.47 -11.22 4.46
C LYS A 109 0.72 -10.02 3.85
N LEU A 110 0.67 -9.97 2.51
CA LEU A 110 -0.21 -9.06 1.78
C LEU A 110 -1.67 -9.42 2.07
N VAL A 111 -2.45 -8.47 2.57
CA VAL A 111 -3.85 -8.68 2.96
C VAL A 111 -4.83 -7.93 2.08
N ASP A 112 -4.40 -6.81 1.47
CA ASP A 112 -5.23 -6.06 0.54
C ASP A 112 -4.38 -5.24 -0.44
N THR A 113 -4.98 -4.92 -1.60
CA THR A 113 -4.44 -3.97 -2.59
C THR A 113 -5.54 -3.00 -2.95
N ILE A 114 -5.32 -1.72 -2.71
CA ILE A 114 -6.31 -0.67 -2.89
C ILE A 114 -5.80 0.41 -3.84
N LYS A 115 -6.73 1.10 -4.49
CA LYS A 115 -6.43 2.14 -5.48
C LYS A 115 -7.23 3.40 -5.19
N THR A 116 -6.59 4.57 -5.28
CA THR A 116 -7.28 5.84 -5.08
C THR A 116 -8.28 6.14 -6.19
N ASP A 117 -9.44 6.63 -5.78
CA ASP A 117 -10.52 7.11 -6.65
C ASP A 117 -10.24 8.53 -7.18
N LYS A 118 -11.21 9.12 -7.87
CA LYS A 118 -11.15 10.48 -8.41
C LYS A 118 -10.93 11.56 -7.35
N ASN A 119 -11.26 11.28 -6.09
CA ASN A 119 -11.07 12.19 -4.95
C ASN A 119 -9.74 11.93 -4.23
N GLY A 120 -8.87 11.08 -4.78
CA GLY A 120 -7.62 10.70 -4.16
C GLY A 120 -7.80 9.81 -2.94
N VAL A 121 -8.94 9.13 -2.77
CA VAL A 121 -9.27 8.31 -1.60
C VAL A 121 -9.28 6.84 -1.98
N ALA A 122 -8.64 6.03 -1.13
CA ALA A 122 -8.71 4.57 -1.19
C ALA A 122 -9.13 4.02 0.17
N VAL A 123 -9.97 2.98 0.19
CA VAL A 123 -10.45 2.33 1.42
C VAL A 123 -10.25 0.82 1.28
N SER A 124 -9.70 0.20 2.34
CA SER A 124 -9.51 -1.24 2.39
C SER A 124 -10.83 -2.00 2.53
N LYS A 125 -10.83 -3.28 2.17
CA LYS A 125 -11.85 -4.20 2.69
C LYS A 125 -11.80 -4.24 4.22
N PRO A 126 -12.83 -4.82 4.90
CA PRO A 126 -12.74 -5.09 6.33
C PRO A 126 -11.52 -5.97 6.64
N LEU A 127 -10.70 -5.55 7.59
CA LEU A 127 -9.50 -6.24 8.04
C LEU A 127 -9.62 -6.56 9.54
N PRO A 128 -9.13 -7.71 10.02
CA PRO A 128 -9.07 -8.02 11.45
C PRO A 128 -8.37 -6.94 12.26
N LEU A 129 -8.61 -6.87 13.56
CA LEU A 129 -7.86 -5.96 14.44
C LEU A 129 -6.36 -6.30 14.43
N GLY A 130 -5.50 -5.28 14.58
CA GLY A 130 -4.05 -5.44 14.61
C GLY A 130 -3.30 -4.40 13.83
N ARG A 131 -1.98 -4.60 13.69
CA ARG A 131 -1.06 -3.68 13.03
C ARG A 131 -0.87 -4.01 11.56
N TYR A 132 -0.84 -2.95 10.77
CA TYR A 132 -0.69 -3.02 9.31
C TYR A 132 0.39 -2.06 8.82
N LYS A 133 1.12 -2.50 7.82
CA LYS A 133 2.07 -1.71 7.06
C LYS A 133 1.49 -1.43 5.67
N ILE A 134 1.49 -0.17 5.28
CA ILE A 134 0.99 0.31 3.99
C ILE A 134 2.18 0.80 3.17
N VAL A 135 2.27 0.36 1.92
CA VAL A 135 3.33 0.77 0.98
C VAL A 135 2.68 1.20 -0.33
N GLU A 136 3.16 2.30 -0.90
CA GLU A 136 2.78 2.66 -2.26
C GLU A 136 3.45 1.70 -3.25
N ALA A 137 2.65 0.94 -3.97
CA ALA A 137 3.11 -0.04 -4.96
C ALA A 137 3.25 0.57 -6.35
N GLN A 138 2.37 1.53 -6.69
CA GLN A 138 2.40 2.22 -7.97
C GLN A 138 1.96 3.68 -7.80
N ALA A 139 2.81 4.61 -8.22
CA ALA A 139 2.45 6.02 -8.31
C ALA A 139 1.49 6.26 -9.48
N ALA A 140 0.69 7.32 -9.37
CA ALA A 140 -0.07 7.84 -10.49
C ALA A 140 0.84 8.43 -11.58
N GLU A 141 0.30 8.58 -12.78
CA GLU A 141 1.01 9.19 -13.90
C GLU A 141 1.51 10.60 -13.53
N PHE A 142 2.73 10.93 -13.94
CA PHE A 142 3.43 12.20 -13.65
C PHE A 142 3.83 12.44 -12.18
N TYR A 143 3.78 11.40 -11.34
CA TYR A 143 4.22 11.46 -9.94
C TYR A 143 5.32 10.45 -9.63
N GLY A 144 6.24 10.84 -8.76
CA GLY A 144 7.28 9.96 -8.24
C GLY A 144 6.73 8.96 -7.22
N LEU A 145 7.19 7.72 -7.29
CA LEU A 145 6.81 6.68 -6.33
C LEU A 145 7.49 6.94 -4.98
N ASP A 146 6.70 6.99 -3.90
CA ASP A 146 7.18 7.05 -2.51
C ASP A 146 6.98 5.68 -1.83
N LYS A 147 8.07 4.95 -1.65
CA LYS A 147 8.08 3.64 -0.99
C LYS A 147 8.16 3.70 0.54
N THR A 148 8.13 4.88 1.13
CA THR A 148 8.16 5.03 2.59
C THR A 148 6.93 4.38 3.20
N PRO A 149 7.08 3.35 4.05
CA PRO A 149 5.93 2.66 4.61
C PRO A 149 5.25 3.50 5.69
N ILE A 150 3.93 3.39 5.78
CA ILE A 150 3.13 3.90 6.90
C ILE A 150 2.66 2.71 7.73
N GLN A 151 2.72 2.85 9.05
CA GLN A 151 2.15 1.90 10.00
C GLN A 151 0.86 2.45 10.58
N VAL A 152 -0.15 1.59 10.69
CA VAL A 152 -1.45 1.89 11.30
C VAL A 152 -1.89 0.72 12.16
N GLU A 153 -2.78 0.97 13.12
CA GLU A 153 -3.35 -0.04 14.00
C GLU A 153 -4.88 0.04 14.00
N LEU A 154 -5.54 -1.11 13.81
CA LEU A 154 -6.97 -1.27 13.98
C LEU A 154 -7.20 -1.84 15.38
N GLU A 155 -7.85 -1.08 16.26
CA GLU A 155 -7.95 -1.37 17.70
C GLU A 155 -9.34 -1.82 18.14
N PHE A 156 -10.40 -1.39 17.41
CA PHE A 156 -11.78 -1.71 17.81
C PHE A 156 -12.72 -1.90 16.60
N ALA A 157 -13.86 -2.53 16.88
CA ALA A 157 -14.88 -2.87 15.90
C ALA A 157 -15.37 -1.64 15.11
N GLY A 158 -15.39 -1.75 13.79
CA GLY A 158 -15.90 -0.70 12.91
C GLY A 158 -15.02 0.54 12.80
N GLN A 159 -13.82 0.53 13.38
CA GLN A 159 -12.86 1.63 13.26
C GLN A 159 -12.50 1.88 11.79
N ILE A 160 -12.42 3.15 11.41
CA ILE A 160 -11.82 3.57 10.14
C ILE A 160 -10.61 4.44 10.46
N VAL A 161 -9.41 3.85 10.35
CA VAL A 161 -8.15 4.59 10.51
C VAL A 161 -7.90 5.38 9.25
N LYS A 162 -7.76 6.71 9.38
CA LYS A 162 -7.49 7.63 8.25
C LYS A 162 -6.05 8.07 8.24
N THR A 163 -5.38 7.94 7.09
CA THR A 163 -4.03 8.44 6.88
C THR A 163 -3.95 9.23 5.58
N ALA A 164 -2.93 10.09 5.46
CA ALA A 164 -2.71 10.91 4.29
C ALA A 164 -1.27 10.75 3.80
N MET A 165 -1.10 10.73 2.49
CA MET A 165 0.19 10.70 1.81
C MET A 165 0.23 11.72 0.68
N THR A 166 1.43 12.22 0.38
CA THR A 166 1.64 13.09 -0.77
C THR A 166 2.66 12.47 -1.72
N ASN A 167 2.58 12.80 -3.01
CA ASN A 167 3.66 12.52 -3.96
C ASN A 167 4.18 13.82 -4.58
N LYS A 168 5.49 13.86 -4.82
CA LYS A 168 6.11 14.92 -5.62
C LYS A 168 5.88 14.66 -7.10
N SER A 169 5.64 15.73 -7.84
CA SER A 169 5.50 15.66 -9.30
C SER A 169 6.81 15.25 -9.95
N LEU A 170 6.71 14.56 -11.08
CA LEU A 170 7.81 14.42 -12.03
C LEU A 170 7.89 15.68 -12.89
N TYR A 171 9.09 16.18 -13.12
CA TYR A 171 9.33 17.27 -14.05
C TYR A 171 10.55 16.99 -14.92
N THR A 172 10.57 17.58 -16.11
CA THR A 172 11.69 17.51 -17.03
C THR A 172 12.39 18.86 -17.07
N ASN A 173 13.70 18.85 -16.89
CA ASN A 173 14.55 20.05 -16.97
C ASN A 173 15.92 19.66 -17.52
N VAL A 174 16.29 20.26 -18.62
CA VAL A 174 17.61 20.07 -19.24
C VAL A 174 18.27 21.42 -19.39
N SER A 175 19.53 21.50 -19.01
CA SER A 175 20.36 22.67 -19.23
C SER A 175 21.41 22.41 -20.31
N ILE A 176 21.73 23.44 -21.06
CA ILE A 176 22.84 23.49 -21.97
C ILE A 176 23.40 24.92 -21.94
N LYS A 177 24.72 25.04 -21.97
CA LYS A 177 25.41 26.32 -22.03
C LYS A 177 26.06 26.50 -23.38
N LYS A 178 25.74 27.63 -24.06
CA LYS A 178 26.40 28.08 -25.26
C LYS A 178 27.35 29.22 -24.90
N THR A 179 28.61 29.12 -25.33
CA THR A 179 29.60 30.19 -25.22
C THR A 179 30.27 30.41 -26.54
N GLY A 180 30.77 31.60 -26.78
CA GLY A 180 31.45 31.99 -28.04
C GLY A 180 31.87 33.44 -28.03
N TYR A 181 32.50 33.90 -29.12
CA TYR A 181 32.84 35.28 -29.27
C TYR A 181 31.60 36.15 -29.57
N VAL A 182 31.59 37.36 -29.01
CA VAL A 182 30.48 38.30 -29.19
C VAL A 182 30.59 38.98 -30.56
N GLU A 183 31.81 39.24 -31.02
CA GLU A 183 32.09 39.90 -32.28
C GLU A 183 33.29 39.27 -33.00
N VAL A 184 33.22 39.16 -34.30
CA VAL A 184 34.33 38.78 -35.21
C VAL A 184 34.29 39.62 -36.43
N MET A 185 35.47 39.82 -37.09
CA MET A 185 35.53 40.54 -38.34
C MET A 185 35.02 39.67 -39.51
N PRO A 186 34.52 40.31 -40.63
CA PRO A 186 34.17 39.58 -41.82
C PRO A 186 35.31 38.67 -42.31
N GLY A 187 34.98 37.42 -42.67
CA GLY A 187 35.94 36.39 -43.09
C GLY A 187 36.66 35.64 -41.98
N GLN A 188 36.46 35.99 -40.71
CA GLN A 188 36.99 35.25 -39.62
C GLN A 188 36.03 34.10 -39.21
N SER A 189 36.61 33.01 -38.68
CA SER A 189 35.83 31.91 -38.08
C SER A 189 35.37 32.29 -36.68
N ILE A 190 34.12 32.02 -36.41
CA ILE A 190 33.52 32.13 -35.07
C ILE A 190 33.31 30.73 -34.48
N ARG A 191 33.74 30.54 -33.23
CA ARG A 191 33.56 29.28 -32.52
C ARG A 191 32.50 29.44 -31.46
N TYR A 192 31.57 28.49 -31.41
CA TYR A 192 30.63 28.30 -30.31
C TYR A 192 30.92 26.98 -29.62
N ASP A 193 30.99 27.03 -28.33
CA ASP A 193 31.12 25.84 -27.48
C ASP A 193 29.81 25.56 -26.77
N PHE A 194 29.30 24.34 -26.87
CA PHE A 194 28.14 23.86 -26.15
C PHE A 194 28.63 22.93 -25.05
N SER A 195 28.32 23.29 -23.82
CA SER A 195 28.82 22.59 -22.63
C SER A 195 27.77 22.50 -21.50
N GLY A 196 28.07 21.77 -20.48
CA GLY A 196 27.19 21.68 -19.30
C GLY A 196 25.83 21.10 -19.64
N ILE A 197 25.77 20.14 -20.57
CA ILE A 197 24.54 19.41 -20.87
C ILE A 197 24.24 18.53 -19.64
N ALA A 198 23.13 18.83 -18.95
CA ALA A 198 22.74 18.10 -17.77
C ALA A 198 21.23 17.84 -17.74
N ASN A 199 20.87 16.62 -17.36
CA ASN A 199 19.50 16.30 -17.04
C ASN A 199 19.25 16.65 -15.56
N ASN A 200 18.57 17.74 -15.30
CA ASN A 200 18.14 18.18 -13.97
C ASN A 200 16.70 17.76 -13.64
N SER A 201 16.14 16.86 -14.45
CA SER A 201 14.79 16.32 -14.25
C SER A 201 14.73 15.42 -13.02
N THR A 202 13.54 15.21 -12.47
CA THR A 202 13.27 14.20 -11.45
C THR A 202 13.11 12.80 -12.05
N THR A 203 13.24 12.65 -13.37
CA THR A 203 13.09 11.38 -14.09
C THR A 203 14.13 11.24 -15.19
N SER A 204 14.35 10.01 -15.66
CA SER A 204 15.14 9.73 -16.84
C SER A 204 14.43 10.24 -18.10
N LEU A 205 15.21 10.75 -19.06
CA LEU A 205 14.71 11.15 -20.36
C LEU A 205 14.91 10.02 -21.36
N THR A 206 13.89 9.71 -22.14
CA THR A 206 13.97 8.72 -23.24
C THR A 206 14.60 9.29 -24.49
N SER A 207 14.52 10.60 -24.68
CA SER A 207 15.14 11.33 -25.78
C SER A 207 15.43 12.76 -25.36
N PHE A 208 16.47 13.33 -25.97
CA PHE A 208 16.83 14.73 -25.82
C PHE A 208 17.34 15.24 -27.15
N TYR A 209 16.91 16.42 -27.59
CA TYR A 209 17.47 17.12 -28.69
C TYR A 209 17.56 18.62 -28.41
N TRP A 210 18.51 19.27 -29.01
CA TRP A 210 18.64 20.74 -29.01
C TRP A 210 18.84 21.25 -30.43
N ARG A 211 18.53 22.50 -30.67
CA ARG A 211 18.68 23.13 -31.94
C ARG A 211 19.37 24.49 -31.77
N ASP A 212 20.42 24.73 -32.53
CA ASP A 212 21.00 26.04 -32.70
C ASP A 212 20.62 26.60 -34.08
N ALA A 213 20.10 27.81 -34.11
CA ALA A 213 19.74 28.49 -35.34
C ALA A 213 20.81 29.53 -35.69
N LEU A 214 21.66 29.22 -36.62
CA LEU A 214 22.66 30.16 -37.12
C LEU A 214 22.01 31.19 -38.03
N PRO A 215 22.47 32.48 -38.02
CA PRO A 215 22.04 33.50 -38.96
C PRO A 215 22.66 33.22 -40.35
N THR A 216 22.03 32.32 -41.10
CA THR A 216 22.57 31.77 -42.36
C THR A 216 22.87 32.81 -43.48
N GLN A 217 22.33 34.03 -43.33
CA GLN A 217 22.70 35.16 -44.20
C GLN A 217 24.05 35.78 -43.87
N ALA A 218 24.55 35.57 -42.65
CA ALA A 218 25.78 36.15 -42.14
C ALA A 218 26.89 35.13 -41.91
N VAL A 219 26.53 33.87 -41.60
CA VAL A 219 27.49 32.79 -41.28
C VAL A 219 27.08 31.48 -41.96
N ARG A 220 28.06 30.63 -42.25
CA ARG A 220 27.86 29.23 -42.64
C ARG A 220 28.52 28.30 -41.64
N LEU A 221 28.01 27.12 -41.52
CA LEU A 221 28.66 26.07 -40.73
C LEU A 221 29.91 25.61 -41.49
N ASP A 222 31.06 25.71 -40.85
CA ASP A 222 32.34 25.29 -41.40
C ASP A 222 32.70 23.88 -40.89
N MET A 223 32.64 23.69 -39.58
CA MET A 223 32.97 22.42 -38.94
C MET A 223 32.14 22.19 -37.67
N PHE A 224 31.78 20.94 -37.42
CA PHE A 224 31.21 20.49 -36.15
C PHE A 224 32.09 19.40 -35.56
N THR A 225 32.51 19.56 -34.31
CA THR A 225 33.30 18.57 -33.56
C THR A 225 32.59 18.22 -32.28
N THR A 226 32.63 16.94 -31.92
CA THR A 226 32.24 16.42 -30.59
C THR A 226 33.49 16.06 -29.83
N ALA A 227 33.53 16.37 -28.51
CA ALA A 227 34.60 15.96 -27.62
C ALA A 227 34.18 14.67 -26.89
#